data_3fb441180e4e2b5c035f7cde02bdd0a7
#
_entry.id   3fb441180e4e2b5c035f7cde02bdd0a7
#
_cell.length_a   1.000
_cell.length_b   1.000
_cell.length_c   1.000
_cell.angle_alpha   90.00
_cell.angle_beta   90.00
_cell.angle_gamma   90.00
#
_symmetry.space_group_name_H-M   'P 1'
#
loop_
_entity.id
_entity.type
_entity.pdbx_description
1 polymer ?
#
loop_
_entity_poly.entity_id
_entity_poly.type
_entity_poly.pdbx_seq_one_letter_code
_entity_poly.pdbx_strand_id
1 'polypeptide(L)'
;MIHELAIQDFRPGRAAEAARIAGTAEAAIRGDAHGVLAGCWISEVGVLNRMLTLRAFDSQDARERALADLAALPRWQEECRAPLHDLLLGEEARLLRCVAGPHAPTAGGIYELRHYALRPGGLDAWIALFVSALPARTRHSPLVGLFRPLAGPGDEVWHLWSYPGLD
;
A
#
# COMPACT_ATOMS: atom_id res chain seq x y z
N MET A 1 -6.45 14.21 2.39
CA MET A 1 -6.34 12.73 2.39
C MET A 1 -4.89 12.33 2.20
N ILE A 2 -4.40 11.41 3.00
CA ILE A 2 -3.07 10.80 2.91
C ILE A 2 -3.23 9.29 2.74
N HIS A 3 -2.19 8.64 2.25
CA HIS A 3 -2.16 7.18 2.11
C HIS A 3 -0.97 6.63 2.90
N GLU A 4 -1.15 5.48 3.49
CA GLU A 4 -0.09 4.68 4.06
C GLU A 4 0.08 3.42 3.23
N LEU A 5 1.28 3.22 2.69
CA LEU A 5 1.69 1.96 2.11
C LEU A 5 2.53 1.23 3.15
N ALA A 6 1.93 0.22 3.78
CA ALA A 6 2.67 -0.71 4.63
C ALA A 6 3.28 -1.81 3.76
N ILE A 7 4.57 -2.10 3.98
CA ILE A 7 5.34 -3.13 3.31
C ILE A 7 5.85 -4.07 4.39
N GLN A 8 5.40 -5.31 4.35
CA GLN A 8 5.69 -6.32 5.37
C GLN A 8 6.38 -7.51 4.75
N ASP A 9 7.57 -7.83 5.22
CA ASP A 9 8.35 -8.99 4.81
C ASP A 9 8.17 -10.11 5.82
N PHE A 10 7.82 -11.29 5.33
CA PHE A 10 7.55 -12.46 6.15
C PHE A 10 8.60 -13.55 5.95
N ARG A 11 8.71 -14.41 6.93
CA ARG A 11 9.52 -15.63 6.83
C ARG A 11 9.12 -16.45 5.60
N PRO A 12 10.05 -17.12 4.93
CA PRO A 12 9.76 -17.91 3.73
C PRO A 12 8.57 -18.87 3.91
N GLY A 13 7.63 -18.82 2.97
CA GLY A 13 6.40 -19.63 2.98
C GLY A 13 5.29 -19.15 3.92
N ARG A 14 5.47 -18.02 4.63
CA ARG A 14 4.48 -17.54 5.61
C ARG A 14 3.56 -16.42 5.10
N ALA A 15 3.81 -15.89 3.91
CA ALA A 15 3.00 -14.81 3.35
C ALA A 15 1.52 -15.17 3.17
N ALA A 16 1.21 -16.41 2.79
CA ALA A 16 -0.18 -16.88 2.65
C ALA A 16 -0.91 -16.90 4.00
N GLU A 17 -0.24 -17.27 5.09
CA GLU A 17 -0.81 -17.22 6.44
C GLU A 17 -1.03 -15.79 6.90
N ALA A 18 -0.08 -14.89 6.65
CA ALA A 18 -0.22 -13.46 6.92
C ALA A 18 -1.42 -12.87 6.16
N ALA A 19 -1.56 -13.19 4.86
CA ALA A 19 -2.70 -12.77 4.05
C ALA A 19 -4.04 -13.29 4.59
N ARG A 20 -4.07 -14.51 5.12
CA ARG A 20 -5.27 -15.05 5.76
C ARG A 20 -5.63 -14.27 7.03
N ILE A 21 -4.66 -13.92 7.88
CA ILE A 21 -4.89 -13.09 9.07
C ILE A 21 -5.42 -11.71 8.64
N ALA A 22 -4.80 -11.08 7.66
CA ALA A 22 -5.22 -9.78 7.13
C ALA A 22 -6.65 -9.84 6.54
N GLY A 23 -6.96 -10.87 5.77
CA GLY A 23 -8.29 -11.04 5.14
C GLY A 23 -9.42 -11.48 6.09
N THR A 24 -9.10 -11.90 7.29
CA THR A 24 -10.10 -12.37 8.29
C THR A 24 -10.08 -11.48 9.54
N ALA A 25 -9.17 -11.72 10.47
CA ALA A 25 -9.16 -11.06 11.77
C ALA A 25 -8.88 -9.54 11.63
N GLU A 26 -7.88 -9.14 10.84
CA GLU A 26 -7.60 -7.72 10.63
C GLU A 26 -8.79 -7.02 9.96
N ALA A 27 -9.36 -7.59 8.91
CA ALA A 27 -10.51 -6.99 8.22
C ALA A 27 -11.72 -6.84 9.15
N ALA A 28 -11.97 -7.81 10.02
CA ALA A 28 -13.08 -7.78 10.98
C ALA A 28 -12.87 -6.80 12.13
N ILE A 29 -11.63 -6.59 12.59
CA ILE A 29 -11.29 -5.75 13.74
C ILE A 29 -11.00 -4.31 13.31
N ARG A 30 -10.14 -4.15 12.32
CA ARG A 30 -9.69 -2.85 11.83
C ARG A 30 -10.74 -2.17 10.97
N GLY A 31 -11.30 -2.90 9.99
CA GLY A 31 -12.28 -2.36 9.05
C GLY A 31 -11.84 -1.02 8.44
N ASP A 32 -12.78 -0.18 8.07
CA ASP A 32 -12.53 1.16 7.54
C ASP A 32 -12.44 2.23 8.64
N ALA A 33 -12.88 1.92 9.87
CA ALA A 33 -12.82 2.84 11.00
C ALA A 33 -11.37 3.26 11.37
N HIS A 34 -10.41 2.38 11.10
CA HIS A 34 -8.99 2.64 11.36
C HIS A 34 -8.18 2.78 10.06
N GLY A 35 -8.74 3.50 9.09
CA GLY A 35 -8.17 3.74 7.77
C GLY A 35 -8.80 2.88 6.69
N VAL A 36 -9.36 3.54 5.67
CA VAL A 36 -10.04 2.88 4.55
C VAL A 36 -9.05 2.01 3.77
N LEU A 37 -9.34 0.71 3.65
CA LEU A 37 -8.49 -0.19 2.89
C LEU A 37 -8.66 0.08 1.38
N ALA A 38 -7.60 0.58 0.74
CA ALA A 38 -7.54 0.74 -0.70
C ALA A 38 -7.08 -0.53 -1.42
N GLY A 39 -6.31 -1.38 -0.76
CA GLY A 39 -5.92 -2.69 -1.31
C GLY A 39 -4.88 -3.41 -0.46
N CYS A 40 -4.81 -4.74 -0.66
CA CYS A 40 -3.82 -5.62 -0.04
C CYS A 40 -3.35 -6.64 -1.07
N TRP A 41 -2.05 -6.81 -1.20
CA TRP A 41 -1.43 -7.66 -2.22
C TRP A 41 -0.29 -8.49 -1.63
N ILE A 42 -0.09 -9.67 -2.20
CA ILE A 42 1.10 -10.51 -1.96
C ILE A 42 1.98 -10.44 -3.20
N SER A 43 3.29 -10.33 -2.99
CA SER A 43 4.25 -10.29 -4.09
C SER A 43 4.45 -11.68 -4.71
N GLU A 44 4.31 -11.76 -6.02
CA GLU A 44 4.56 -12.95 -6.84
C GLU A 44 5.88 -12.84 -7.61
N VAL A 45 6.32 -11.60 -7.87
CA VAL A 45 7.55 -11.29 -8.59
C VAL A 45 8.33 -10.22 -7.82
N GLY A 46 9.65 -10.29 -7.83
CA GLY A 46 10.54 -9.41 -7.09
C GLY A 46 10.86 -9.98 -5.70
N VAL A 47 10.68 -9.18 -4.64
CA VAL A 47 10.90 -9.65 -3.27
C VAL A 47 9.72 -10.50 -2.84
N LEU A 48 9.93 -11.81 -2.75
CA LEU A 48 8.90 -12.78 -2.36
C LEU A 48 8.62 -12.73 -0.85
N ASN A 49 7.52 -13.35 -0.46
CA ASN A 49 7.01 -13.37 0.93
C ASN A 49 6.77 -11.96 1.50
N ARG A 50 6.34 -11.05 0.64
CA ARG A 50 6.03 -9.67 0.98
C ARG A 50 4.53 -9.42 0.82
N MET A 51 3.94 -8.75 1.79
CA MET A 51 2.59 -8.22 1.71
C MET A 51 2.65 -6.69 1.67
N LEU A 52 1.83 -6.11 0.81
CA LEU A 52 1.68 -4.68 0.67
C LEU A 52 0.23 -4.32 1.00
N THR A 53 0.04 -3.36 1.88
CA THR A 53 -1.30 -2.86 2.23
C THR A 53 -1.34 -1.36 2.04
N LEU A 54 -2.28 -0.88 1.23
CA LEU A 54 -2.52 0.54 1.01
C LEU A 54 -3.78 0.96 1.76
N ARG A 55 -3.67 1.94 2.66
CA ARG A 55 -4.79 2.51 3.39
C ARG A 55 -4.85 4.02 3.24
N ALA A 56 -6.06 4.56 3.22
CA ALA A 56 -6.31 6.00 3.13
C ALA A 56 -6.82 6.55 4.47
N PHE A 57 -6.39 7.77 4.79
CA PHE A 57 -6.79 8.54 5.97
C PHE A 57 -7.07 10.00 5.56
N ASP A 58 -7.96 10.66 6.25
CA ASP A 58 -8.30 12.06 5.95
C ASP A 58 -7.11 13.00 6.19
N SER A 59 -6.33 12.74 7.25
CA SER A 59 -5.15 13.52 7.63
C SER A 59 -4.15 12.64 8.38
N GLN A 60 -2.96 13.18 8.66
CA GLN A 60 -1.99 12.54 9.52
C GLN A 60 -2.50 12.40 10.96
N ASP A 61 -3.15 13.42 11.49
CA ASP A 61 -3.75 13.36 12.83
C ASP A 61 -4.85 12.30 12.92
N ALA A 62 -5.65 12.14 11.85
CA ALA A 62 -6.66 11.08 11.79
C ALA A 62 -6.01 9.69 11.79
N ARG A 63 -4.90 9.55 11.07
CA ARG A 63 -4.10 8.32 11.07
C ARG A 63 -3.55 8.00 12.45
N GLU A 64 -2.91 8.97 13.11
CA GLU A 64 -2.31 8.78 14.44
C GLU A 64 -3.37 8.36 15.47
N ARG A 65 -4.54 9.01 15.48
CA ARG A 65 -5.66 8.62 16.33
C ARG A 65 -6.14 7.19 16.01
N ALA A 66 -6.38 6.90 14.76
CA ALA A 66 -6.85 5.58 14.33
C ALA A 66 -5.88 4.46 14.73
N LEU A 67 -4.58 4.68 14.63
CA LEU A 67 -3.56 3.71 15.04
C LEU A 67 -3.50 3.56 16.57
N ALA A 68 -3.65 4.65 17.33
CA ALA A 68 -3.70 4.61 18.79
C ALA A 68 -4.95 3.86 19.28
N ASP A 69 -6.11 4.16 18.69
CA ASP A 69 -7.36 3.48 19.00
C ASP A 69 -7.29 1.98 18.71
N LEU A 70 -6.73 1.64 17.53
CA LEU A 70 -6.52 0.24 17.13
C LEU A 70 -5.57 -0.49 18.08
N ALA A 71 -4.47 0.16 18.47
CA ALA A 71 -3.48 -0.41 19.38
C ALA A 71 -4.05 -0.68 20.78
N ALA A 72 -5.06 0.08 21.21
CA ALA A 72 -5.75 -0.09 22.47
C ALA A 72 -6.74 -1.26 22.51
N LEU A 73 -7.08 -1.85 21.35
CA LEU A 73 -8.02 -2.97 21.27
C LEU A 73 -7.33 -4.30 21.63
N PRO A 74 -7.75 -5.02 22.71
CA PRO A 74 -7.15 -6.31 23.04
C PRO A 74 -7.24 -7.33 21.91
N ARG A 75 -8.39 -7.40 21.22
CA ARG A 75 -8.58 -8.29 20.08
C ARG A 75 -7.59 -8.01 18.93
N TRP A 76 -7.26 -6.75 18.69
CA TRP A 76 -6.23 -6.40 17.71
C TRP A 76 -4.88 -7.00 18.08
N GLN A 77 -4.48 -6.88 19.34
CA GLN A 77 -3.21 -7.42 19.82
C GLN A 77 -3.17 -8.95 19.74
N GLU A 78 -4.24 -9.61 20.18
CA GLU A 78 -4.29 -11.07 20.32
C GLU A 78 -4.54 -11.79 18.99
N GLU A 79 -5.48 -11.28 18.16
CA GLU A 79 -5.94 -11.97 16.96
C GLU A 79 -5.17 -11.54 15.68
N CYS A 80 -4.50 -10.38 15.72
CA CYS A 80 -3.80 -9.83 14.56
C CYS A 80 -2.33 -9.54 14.84
N ARG A 81 -2.01 -8.62 15.77
CA ARG A 81 -0.65 -8.11 15.91
C ARG A 81 0.33 -9.18 16.37
N ALA A 82 0.02 -9.95 17.39
CA ALA A 82 0.89 -10.99 17.89
C ALA A 82 1.09 -12.11 16.85
N PRO A 83 0.06 -12.70 16.23
CA PRO A 83 0.24 -13.69 15.19
C PRO A 83 1.03 -13.19 13.97
N LEU A 84 0.81 -11.94 13.53
CA LEU A 84 1.57 -11.37 12.42
C LEU A 84 3.03 -11.13 12.80
N HIS A 85 3.29 -10.64 14.03
CA HIS A 85 4.64 -10.38 14.52
C HIS A 85 5.52 -11.65 14.50
N ASP A 86 4.97 -12.81 14.83
CA ASP A 86 5.69 -14.07 14.81
C ASP A 86 6.11 -14.50 13.39
N LEU A 87 5.43 -14.00 12.38
CA LEU A 87 5.71 -14.27 10.96
C LEU A 87 6.65 -13.25 10.33
N LEU A 88 6.73 -12.03 10.89
CA LEU A 88 7.48 -10.91 10.32
C LEU A 88 9.00 -11.09 10.37
N LEU A 89 9.67 -10.62 9.34
CA LEU A 89 11.11 -10.35 9.27
C LEU A 89 11.39 -8.85 9.30
N GLY A 90 10.47 -8.04 8.75
CA GLY A 90 10.59 -6.59 8.70
C GLY A 90 9.28 -5.94 8.30
N GLU A 91 9.14 -4.68 8.69
CA GLU A 91 7.99 -3.86 8.35
C GLU A 91 8.44 -2.43 8.13
N GLU A 92 7.94 -1.80 7.09
CA GLU A 92 8.09 -0.37 6.87
C GLU A 92 6.76 0.25 6.45
N ALA A 93 6.58 1.54 6.74
CA ALA A 93 5.44 2.31 6.30
C ALA A 93 5.90 3.55 5.53
N ARG A 94 5.27 3.80 4.38
CA ARG A 94 5.48 5.00 3.57
C ARG A 94 4.22 5.87 3.61
N LEU A 95 4.39 7.10 4.06
CA LEU A 95 3.31 8.09 4.02
C LEU A 95 3.34 8.81 2.67
N LEU A 96 2.25 8.72 1.96
CA LEU A 96 2.15 9.10 0.57
C LEU A 96 0.99 10.08 0.36
N ARG A 97 1.16 10.99 -0.61
CA ARG A 97 0.08 11.81 -1.16
C ARG A 97 -0.26 11.33 -2.56
N CYS A 98 -1.52 11.05 -2.81
CA CYS A 98 -1.99 10.74 -4.15
C CYS A 98 -1.92 11.99 -5.04
N VAL A 99 -1.37 11.81 -6.23
CA VAL A 99 -1.23 12.84 -7.27
C VAL A 99 -2.25 12.62 -8.38
N ALA A 100 -2.48 11.35 -8.76
CA ALA A 100 -3.45 10.94 -9.75
C ALA A 100 -4.04 9.57 -9.38
N GLY A 101 -5.29 9.32 -9.62
CA GLY A 101 -6.09 8.24 -9.05
C GLY A 101 -6.68 8.72 -7.71
N PRO A 102 -6.88 7.87 -6.71
CA PRO A 102 -6.88 6.43 -6.81
C PRO A 102 -8.14 5.88 -7.49
N HIS A 103 -7.98 4.81 -8.26
CA HIS A 103 -9.10 3.98 -8.67
C HIS A 103 -9.15 2.78 -7.75
N ALA A 104 -10.34 2.40 -7.31
CA ALA A 104 -10.49 1.21 -6.48
C ALA A 104 -9.93 -0.01 -7.22
N PRO A 105 -9.04 -0.80 -6.60
CA PRO A 105 -8.60 -2.04 -7.20
C PRO A 105 -9.79 -2.97 -7.39
N THR A 106 -9.85 -3.67 -8.52
CA THR A 106 -10.80 -4.75 -8.72
C THR A 106 -10.28 -6.03 -8.07
N ALA A 107 -11.17 -6.84 -7.53
CA ALA A 107 -10.80 -8.14 -7.01
C ALA A 107 -10.23 -9.03 -8.14
N GLY A 108 -9.12 -9.71 -7.85
CA GLY A 108 -8.38 -10.50 -8.85
C GLY A 108 -7.47 -9.63 -9.74
N GLY A 109 -6.79 -10.28 -10.69
CA GLY A 109 -5.84 -9.61 -11.57
C GLY A 109 -4.45 -9.44 -10.95
N ILE A 110 -3.57 -8.84 -11.72
CA ILE A 110 -2.19 -8.60 -11.35
C ILE A 110 -1.97 -7.12 -11.16
N TYR A 111 -1.20 -6.79 -10.15
CA TYR A 111 -0.85 -5.42 -9.82
C TYR A 111 0.67 -5.25 -9.90
N GLU A 112 1.10 -4.15 -10.50
CA GLU A 112 2.50 -3.80 -10.59
C GLU A 112 2.75 -2.51 -9.81
N LEU A 113 3.45 -2.61 -8.67
CA LEU A 113 3.94 -1.47 -7.93
C LEU A 113 5.32 -1.11 -8.43
N ARG A 114 5.47 0.12 -8.90
CA ARG A 114 6.76 0.68 -9.32
C ARG A 114 7.18 1.77 -8.34
N HIS A 115 8.43 1.70 -7.95
CA HIS A 115 9.10 2.71 -7.14
C HIS A 115 10.32 3.23 -7.88
N TYR A 116 10.40 4.54 -8.03
CA TYR A 116 11.56 5.19 -8.66
C TYR A 116 12.16 6.21 -7.70
N ALA A 117 13.47 6.11 -7.49
CA ALA A 117 14.28 7.16 -6.92
C ALA A 117 14.75 8.06 -8.08
N LEU A 118 14.46 9.33 -7.99
CA LEU A 118 14.77 10.33 -9.01
C LEU A 118 16.01 11.13 -8.62
N ARG A 119 16.53 11.88 -9.57
CA ARG A 119 17.59 12.87 -9.28
C ARG A 119 17.02 13.95 -8.37
N PRO A 120 17.82 14.52 -7.46
CA PRO A 120 17.39 15.61 -6.61
C PRO A 120 16.75 16.77 -7.40
N GLY A 121 15.56 17.19 -6.97
CA GLY A 121 14.76 18.22 -7.63
C GLY A 121 14.00 17.76 -8.89
N GLY A 122 14.07 16.47 -9.23
CA GLY A 122 13.43 15.94 -10.46
C GLY A 122 11.96 15.57 -10.32
N LEU A 123 11.41 15.51 -9.11
CA LEU A 123 10.10 14.93 -8.83
C LEU A 123 8.96 15.66 -9.56
N ASP A 124 8.88 16.99 -9.46
CA ASP A 124 7.75 17.72 -10.04
C ASP A 124 7.77 17.69 -11.57
N ALA A 125 8.96 17.77 -12.20
CA ALA A 125 9.10 17.62 -13.64
C ALA A 125 8.71 16.21 -14.11
N TRP A 126 9.11 15.18 -13.37
CA TRP A 126 8.76 13.80 -13.66
C TRP A 126 7.23 13.58 -13.55
N ILE A 127 6.61 14.09 -12.48
CA ILE A 127 5.15 14.01 -12.28
C ILE A 127 4.41 14.69 -13.43
N ALA A 128 4.82 15.90 -13.82
CA ALA A 128 4.18 16.63 -14.91
C ALA A 128 4.23 15.84 -16.23
N LEU A 129 5.40 15.27 -16.56
CA LEU A 129 5.57 14.43 -17.75
C LEU A 129 4.70 13.16 -17.67
N PHE A 130 4.73 12.47 -16.52
CA PHE A 130 3.94 11.26 -16.32
C PHE A 130 2.43 11.53 -16.48
N VAL A 131 1.91 12.58 -15.82
CA VAL A 131 0.49 12.97 -15.90
C VAL A 131 0.11 13.32 -17.33
N SER A 132 0.96 14.00 -18.09
CA SER A 132 0.70 14.30 -19.50
C SER A 132 0.58 13.05 -20.37
N ALA A 133 1.27 11.98 -20.04
CA ALA A 133 1.25 10.70 -20.76
C ALA A 133 0.10 9.77 -20.33
N LEU A 134 -0.56 10.03 -19.20
CA LEU A 134 -1.61 9.16 -18.65
C LEU A 134 -2.74 8.84 -19.65
N PRO A 135 -3.31 9.80 -20.43
CA PRO A 135 -4.40 9.50 -21.33
C PRO A 135 -4.06 8.45 -22.39
N ALA A 136 -2.82 8.39 -22.81
CA ALA A 136 -2.36 7.36 -23.74
C ALA A 136 -2.09 6.03 -23.02
N ARG A 137 -1.46 6.07 -21.85
CA ARG A 137 -1.05 4.88 -21.11
C ARG A 137 -2.23 4.13 -20.49
N THR A 138 -3.24 4.83 -19.97
CA THR A 138 -4.41 4.22 -19.32
C THR A 138 -5.34 3.47 -20.27
N ARG A 139 -5.17 3.63 -21.57
CA ARG A 139 -5.85 2.79 -22.59
C ARG A 139 -5.40 1.34 -22.54
N HIS A 140 -4.21 1.07 -22.03
CA HIS A 140 -3.60 -0.27 -21.98
C HIS A 140 -3.68 -0.89 -20.59
N SER A 141 -3.61 -0.09 -19.53
CA SER A 141 -3.67 -0.57 -18.16
C SER A 141 -4.22 0.54 -17.26
N PRO A 142 -5.21 0.27 -16.41
CA PRO A 142 -5.70 1.23 -15.45
C PRO A 142 -4.61 1.60 -14.43
N LEU A 143 -4.48 2.91 -14.16
CA LEU A 143 -3.67 3.41 -13.06
C LEU A 143 -4.49 3.29 -11.77
N VAL A 144 -4.04 2.51 -10.81
CA VAL A 144 -4.64 2.48 -9.46
C VAL A 144 -4.28 3.75 -8.70
N GLY A 145 -3.03 4.19 -8.75
CA GLY A 145 -2.62 5.45 -8.16
C GLY A 145 -1.18 5.84 -8.48
N LEU A 146 -0.96 7.15 -8.56
CA LEU A 146 0.34 7.80 -8.57
C LEU A 146 0.52 8.54 -7.25
N PHE A 147 1.63 8.30 -6.57
CA PHE A 147 1.88 8.83 -5.24
C PHE A 147 3.26 9.46 -5.14
N ARG A 148 3.35 10.53 -4.33
CA ARG A 148 4.61 11.13 -3.89
C ARG A 148 4.74 10.98 -2.37
N PRO A 149 5.96 10.87 -1.82
CA PRO A 149 6.14 10.79 -0.37
C PRO A 149 5.74 12.10 0.30
N LEU A 150 5.20 11.97 1.52
CA LEU A 150 4.96 13.08 2.45
C LEU A 150 6.12 13.27 3.41
N ALA A 151 6.88 12.20 3.66
CA ALA A 151 8.04 12.18 4.54
C ALA A 151 9.08 11.19 4.01
N GLY A 152 10.35 11.40 4.38
CA GLY A 152 11.47 10.60 3.91
C GLY A 152 12.15 11.21 2.68
N PRO A 153 12.81 10.42 1.82
CA PRO A 153 13.46 10.91 0.62
C PRO A 153 12.47 11.64 -0.29
N GLY A 154 12.76 12.92 -0.60
CA GLY A 154 11.82 13.80 -1.29
C GLY A 154 11.64 13.53 -2.77
N ASP A 155 12.64 12.91 -3.40
CA ASP A 155 12.66 12.65 -4.85
C ASP A 155 12.38 11.19 -5.18
N GLU A 156 11.28 10.68 -4.64
CA GLU A 156 10.76 9.35 -4.93
C GLU A 156 9.35 9.44 -5.49
N VAL A 157 8.98 8.46 -6.29
CA VAL A 157 7.62 8.32 -6.81
C VAL A 157 7.20 6.86 -6.80
N TRP A 158 5.95 6.65 -6.45
CA TRP A 158 5.32 5.34 -6.38
C TRP A 158 4.10 5.33 -7.30
N HIS A 159 3.97 4.33 -8.15
CA HIS A 159 2.75 4.18 -8.95
C HIS A 159 2.36 2.73 -9.09
N LEU A 160 1.06 2.50 -8.96
CA LEU A 160 0.44 1.19 -8.97
C LEU A 160 -0.47 1.06 -10.19
N TRP A 161 -0.27 0.00 -10.94
CA TRP A 161 -1.03 -0.35 -12.15
C TRP A 161 -1.77 -1.67 -11.94
N SER A 162 -2.88 -1.85 -12.63
CA SER A 162 -3.59 -3.11 -12.66
C SER A 162 -3.60 -3.71 -14.06
N TYR A 163 -3.57 -5.04 -14.12
CA TYR A 163 -3.58 -5.83 -15.34
C TYR A 163 -4.53 -7.01 -15.17
N PRO A 164 -5.22 -7.45 -16.24
CA PRO A 164 -6.13 -8.60 -16.17
C PRO A 164 -5.37 -9.93 -16.00
N GLY A 165 -4.12 -10.01 -16.47
CA GLY A 165 -3.27 -11.18 -16.41
C GLY A 165 -1.83 -10.85 -16.79
N LEU A 166 -0.99 -11.89 -16.90
CA LEU A 166 0.42 -11.78 -17.33
C LEU A 166 0.60 -11.90 -18.85
N ASP A 167 -0.48 -12.13 -19.59
CA ASP A 167 -0.45 -12.34 -21.05
C ASP A 167 -0.35 -11.02 -21.83
#